data_6cb0843a41a6428a9ee9ba94cdeb416e
#
_entry.id   6cb0843a41a6428a9ee9ba94cdeb416e
#
_cell.length_a   1.000
_cell.length_b   1.000
_cell.length_c   1.000
_cell.angle_alpha   90.00
_cell.angle_beta   90.00
_cell.angle_gamma   90.00
#
_symmetry.space_group_name_H-M   'P 1'
#
loop_
_entity.id
_entity.type
_entity.pdbx_description
1 polymer ?
#
loop_
_entity_poly.entity_id
_entity_poly.type
_entity_poly.pdbx_seq_one_letter_code
_entity_poly.pdbx_strand_id
1 'polypeptide(L)'
;MKKLHLGCWHRDFPDFINVDLLDMPHIHYKSNINELPFFGNSEIDLIYCSHAFEYFDLVEAKDVLKEWKRVLKTNGVLRLAVPNFEALVEIYKRTNNINKVLGPLYGRMEINEGKNTLFHKT
;
A
#
# COMPACT_ATOMS: atom_id res chain seq x y z
N MET A 1 -19.65 9.66 -0.01
CA MET A 1 -18.78 8.56 0.44
C MET A 1 -17.32 8.95 0.19
N LYS A 2 -16.48 8.87 1.21
CA LYS A 2 -15.06 9.14 1.10
C LYS A 2 -14.29 7.83 1.00
N LYS A 3 -13.53 7.66 -0.08
CA LYS A 3 -12.77 6.46 -0.39
C LYS A 3 -11.31 6.79 -0.56
N LEU A 4 -10.42 6.08 0.14
CA LEU A 4 -8.98 6.25 0.05
C LEU A 4 -8.34 5.13 -0.75
N HIS A 5 -7.42 5.49 -1.64
CA HIS A 5 -6.53 4.56 -2.31
C HIS A 5 -5.12 4.78 -1.77
N LEU A 6 -4.67 3.91 -0.88
CA LEU A 6 -3.37 4.02 -0.22
C LEU A 6 -2.33 3.22 -0.99
N GLY A 7 -1.21 3.86 -1.32
CA GLY A 7 -0.17 3.25 -2.14
C GLY A 7 -0.64 3.03 -3.58
N CYS A 8 -1.24 4.05 -4.16
CA CYS A 8 -1.92 3.94 -5.46
C CYS A 8 -0.97 3.82 -6.65
N TRP A 9 0.29 4.22 -6.50
CA TRP A 9 1.28 4.25 -7.58
C TRP A 9 0.74 5.03 -8.79
N HIS A 10 0.74 4.41 -9.98
CA HIS A 10 0.27 5.04 -11.22
C HIS A 10 -1.25 4.97 -11.40
N ARG A 11 -1.96 4.31 -10.50
CA ARG A 11 -3.40 4.09 -10.66
C ARG A 11 -4.19 5.28 -10.14
N ASP A 12 -5.14 5.70 -10.93
CA ASP A 12 -6.04 6.80 -10.60
C ASP A 12 -7.48 6.30 -10.78
N PHE A 13 -8.06 5.78 -9.71
CA PHE A 13 -9.44 5.32 -9.73
C PHE A 13 -10.38 6.51 -9.55
N PRO A 14 -11.46 6.61 -10.34
CA PRO A 14 -12.47 7.65 -10.16
C PRO A 14 -13.02 7.65 -8.74
N ASP A 15 -13.21 8.84 -8.18
CA ASP A 15 -13.80 9.09 -6.86
C ASP A 15 -12.99 8.60 -5.66
N PHE A 16 -11.74 8.18 -5.87
CA PHE A 16 -10.83 7.86 -4.78
C PHE A 16 -9.89 9.03 -4.49
N ILE A 17 -9.57 9.18 -3.20
CA ILE A 17 -8.51 10.08 -2.75
C ILE A 17 -7.21 9.29 -2.75
N ASN A 18 -6.26 9.68 -3.58
CA ASN A 18 -5.00 8.98 -3.77
C ASN A 18 -3.94 9.48 -2.80
N VAL A 19 -3.32 8.56 -2.07
CA VAL A 19 -2.22 8.83 -1.14
C VAL A 19 -1.03 7.96 -1.51
N ASP A 20 0.11 8.58 -1.78
CA ASP A 20 1.35 7.88 -2.12
C ASP A 20 2.54 8.78 -1.84
N LEU A 21 3.74 8.19 -1.75
CA LEU A 21 4.99 8.94 -1.64
C LEU A 21 5.46 9.51 -2.99
N LEU A 22 4.91 9.02 -4.09
CA LEU A 22 5.27 9.47 -5.43
C LEU A 22 4.76 10.90 -5.68
N ASP A 23 5.52 11.63 -6.50
CA ASP A 23 5.15 12.97 -6.94
C ASP A 23 4.56 12.89 -8.35
N MET A 24 3.25 12.65 -8.42
CA MET A 24 2.52 12.47 -9.68
C MET A 24 1.22 13.26 -9.65
N PRO A 25 0.70 13.67 -10.84
CA PRO A 25 -0.46 14.58 -10.90
C PRO A 25 -1.73 14.07 -10.23
N HIS A 26 -1.94 12.75 -10.19
CA HIS A 26 -3.14 12.16 -9.60
C HIS A 26 -3.06 11.96 -8.08
N ILE A 27 -1.90 12.22 -7.47
CA ILE A 27 -1.71 12.08 -6.02
C ILE A 27 -2.30 13.30 -5.31
N HIS A 28 -3.28 13.07 -4.45
CA HIS A 28 -3.91 14.14 -3.67
C HIS A 28 -3.08 14.51 -2.44
N TYR A 29 -2.51 13.49 -1.78
CA TYR A 29 -1.62 13.69 -0.62
C TYR A 29 -0.34 12.91 -0.84
N LYS A 30 0.77 13.63 -0.97
CA LYS A 30 2.09 13.02 -1.05
C LYS A 30 2.56 12.70 0.36
N SER A 31 2.38 11.46 0.79
CA SER A 31 2.68 11.03 2.15
C SER A 31 2.91 9.53 2.20
N ASN A 32 3.63 9.10 3.23
CA ASN A 32 3.63 7.69 3.60
C ASN A 32 2.22 7.31 4.06
N ILE A 33 1.83 6.07 3.83
CA ILE A 33 0.49 5.58 4.18
C ILE A 33 0.38 5.06 5.62
N ASN A 34 1.48 5.11 6.38
CA ASN A 34 1.51 4.66 7.78
C ASN A 34 0.78 5.61 8.73
N GLU A 35 0.73 6.87 8.40
CA GLU A 35 0.03 7.90 9.16
C GLU A 35 -0.79 8.77 8.21
N LEU A 36 -1.99 9.10 8.64
CA LEU A 36 -2.95 9.86 7.84
C LEU A 36 -3.43 11.10 8.61
N PRO A 37 -2.50 12.03 8.96
CA PRO A 37 -2.82 13.17 9.83
C PRO A 37 -3.77 14.17 9.21
N PHE A 38 -3.92 14.14 7.88
CA PHE A 38 -4.83 15.03 7.14
C PHE A 38 -6.28 14.53 7.13
N PHE A 39 -6.56 13.38 7.75
CA PHE A 39 -7.93 12.88 7.96
C PHE A 39 -8.25 12.79 9.44
N GLY A 40 -9.48 13.13 9.79
CA GLY A 40 -10.00 13.02 11.15
C GLY A 40 -10.44 11.58 11.48
N ASN A 41 -10.80 11.39 12.76
CA ASN A 41 -11.34 10.12 13.22
C ASN A 41 -12.68 9.83 12.55
N SER A 42 -12.90 8.60 12.15
CA SER A 42 -14.18 8.15 11.60
C SER A 42 -14.66 8.99 10.42
N GLU A 43 -13.75 9.35 9.53
CA GLU A 43 -14.04 10.20 8.36
C GLU A 43 -14.22 9.38 7.07
N ILE A 44 -13.61 8.22 6.99
CA ILE A 44 -13.45 7.48 5.74
C ILE A 44 -14.39 6.27 5.69
N ASP A 45 -15.04 6.07 4.55
CA ASP A 45 -15.96 4.97 4.33
C ASP A 45 -15.27 3.70 3.83
N LEU A 46 -14.25 3.85 2.99
CA LEU A 46 -13.53 2.73 2.36
C LEU A 46 -12.05 3.06 2.21
N ILE A 47 -11.20 2.13 2.63
CA ILE A 47 -9.77 2.14 2.31
C ILE A 47 -9.49 0.97 1.37
N TYR A 48 -8.84 1.26 0.26
CA TYR A 48 -8.30 0.27 -0.67
C TYR A 48 -6.78 0.37 -0.67
N CYS A 49 -6.11 -0.74 -0.39
CA CYS A 49 -4.65 -0.83 -0.42
C CYS A 49 -4.25 -2.14 -1.07
N SER A 50 -3.59 -2.04 -2.23
CA SER A 50 -3.17 -3.20 -3.01
C SER A 50 -1.66 -3.21 -3.16
N HIS A 51 -1.02 -4.29 -2.71
CA HIS A 51 0.41 -4.54 -2.87
C HIS A 51 1.30 -3.43 -2.30
N ALA A 52 0.91 -2.91 -1.13
CA ALA A 52 1.69 -1.91 -0.41
C ALA A 52 1.84 -2.24 1.08
N PHE A 53 0.85 -2.91 1.68
CA PHE A 53 0.87 -3.23 3.11
C PHE A 53 2.03 -4.16 3.49
N GLU A 54 2.45 -5.04 2.60
CA GLU A 54 3.53 -5.99 2.82
C GLU A 54 4.91 -5.33 2.98
N TYR A 55 5.04 -4.04 2.67
CA TYR A 55 6.29 -3.31 2.88
C TYR A 55 6.52 -2.92 4.35
N PHE A 56 5.50 -3.03 5.19
CA PHE A 56 5.64 -2.79 6.62
C PHE A 56 6.12 -4.05 7.32
N ASP A 57 7.01 -3.89 8.30
CA ASP A 57 7.38 -5.01 9.16
C ASP A 57 6.24 -5.33 10.13
N LEU A 58 6.40 -6.41 10.90
CA LEU A 58 5.36 -6.92 11.77
C LEU A 58 4.95 -5.94 12.88
N VAL A 59 5.90 -5.14 13.36
CA VAL A 59 5.64 -4.13 14.39
C VAL A 59 4.95 -2.91 13.79
N GLU A 60 5.50 -2.41 12.70
CA GLU A 60 4.92 -1.27 11.96
C GLU A 60 3.50 -1.56 11.50
N ALA A 61 3.24 -2.77 11.01
CA ALA A 61 1.93 -3.17 10.48
C ALA A 61 0.81 -2.99 11.52
N LYS A 62 1.08 -3.28 12.78
CA LYS A 62 0.09 -3.11 13.86
C LYS A 62 -0.29 -1.64 14.03
N ASP A 63 0.69 -0.76 14.02
CA ASP A 63 0.46 0.67 14.18
C ASP A 63 -0.23 1.26 12.96
N VAL A 64 0.13 0.80 11.77
CA VAL A 64 -0.52 1.19 10.51
C VAL A 64 -2.00 0.82 10.52
N LEU A 65 -2.32 -0.41 10.93
CA LEU A 65 -3.71 -0.85 11.02
C LEU A 65 -4.51 -0.06 12.07
N LYS A 66 -3.88 0.33 13.18
CA LYS A 66 -4.54 1.21 14.17
C LYS A 66 -4.86 2.57 13.57
N GLU A 67 -3.95 3.15 12.80
CA GLU A 67 -4.18 4.43 12.14
C GLU A 67 -5.29 4.34 11.09
N TRP A 68 -5.27 3.29 10.26
CA TRP A 68 -6.32 3.09 9.28
C TRP A 68 -7.68 2.86 9.93
N LYS A 69 -7.70 2.14 11.05
CA LYS A 69 -8.92 1.96 11.86
C LYS A 69 -9.40 3.30 12.42
N ARG A 70 -8.50 4.17 12.85
CA ARG A 70 -8.86 5.50 13.39
C ARG A 70 -9.65 6.32 12.38
N VAL A 71 -9.18 6.36 11.13
CA VAL A 71 -9.82 7.16 10.09
C VAL A 71 -11.07 6.52 9.51
N LEU A 72 -11.20 5.19 9.59
CA LEU A 72 -12.39 4.49 9.11
C LEU A 72 -13.58 4.73 10.04
N LYS A 73 -14.73 5.00 9.44
CA LYS A 73 -16.01 5.03 10.15
C LYS A 73 -16.32 3.66 10.75
N THR A 74 -17.21 3.64 11.75
CA THR A 74 -17.87 2.41 12.20
C THR A 74 -18.51 1.74 10.99
N ASN A 75 -18.44 0.58 10.65
CA ASN A 75 -18.91 -0.07 9.42
C ASN A 75 -18.14 0.35 8.15
N GLY A 76 -17.06 1.09 8.28
CA GLY A 76 -16.15 1.33 7.16
C GLY A 76 -15.47 0.05 6.71
N VAL A 77 -15.02 0.01 5.47
CA VAL A 77 -14.47 -1.19 4.85
C VAL A 77 -12.99 -0.98 4.53
N LEU A 78 -12.17 -1.96 4.92
CA LEU A 78 -10.80 -2.08 4.45
C LEU A 78 -10.71 -3.20 3.42
N ARG A 79 -10.31 -2.85 2.19
CA ARG A 79 -9.96 -3.81 1.15
C ARG A 79 -8.45 -3.87 1.03
N LEU A 80 -7.91 -5.04 1.33
CA LEU A 80 -6.46 -5.26 1.36
C LEU A 80 -6.08 -6.38 0.41
N ALA A 81 -5.13 -6.10 -0.49
CA ALA A 81 -4.55 -7.11 -1.35
C ALA A 81 -3.05 -7.18 -1.09
N VAL A 82 -2.56 -8.38 -0.82
CA VAL A 82 -1.15 -8.68 -0.59
C VAL A 82 -0.73 -9.88 -1.43
N PRO A 83 0.58 -10.10 -1.66
CA PRO A 83 1.02 -11.26 -2.40
C PRO A 83 0.57 -12.57 -1.76
N ASN A 84 0.22 -13.54 -2.61
CA ASN A 84 -0.14 -14.88 -2.19
C ASN A 84 1.12 -15.74 -2.10
N PHE A 85 1.54 -16.07 -0.88
CA PHE A 85 2.78 -16.84 -0.66
C PHE A 85 2.74 -18.22 -1.33
N GLU A 86 1.61 -18.91 -1.28
CA GLU A 86 1.49 -20.21 -1.93
C GLU A 86 1.70 -20.12 -3.43
N ALA A 87 1.16 -19.08 -4.07
CA ALA A 87 1.37 -18.83 -5.50
C ALA A 87 2.85 -18.55 -5.79
N LEU A 88 3.55 -17.82 -4.92
CA LEU A 88 4.98 -17.56 -5.06
C LEU A 88 5.81 -18.85 -4.95
N VAL A 89 5.45 -19.73 -4.03
CA VAL A 89 6.09 -21.04 -3.88
C VAL A 89 5.92 -21.86 -5.17
N GLU A 90 4.72 -21.86 -5.76
CA GLU A 90 4.48 -22.58 -7.03
C GLU A 90 5.30 -21.99 -8.18
N ILE A 91 5.43 -20.68 -8.27
CA ILE A 91 6.26 -20.02 -9.26
C ILE A 91 7.72 -20.45 -9.09
N TYR A 92 8.23 -20.47 -7.86
CA TYR A 92 9.60 -20.90 -7.59
C TYR A 92 9.83 -22.36 -7.98
N LYS A 93 8.92 -23.24 -7.60
CA LYS A 93 9.01 -24.67 -7.94
C LYS A 93 9.04 -24.89 -9.45
N ARG A 94 8.20 -24.18 -10.19
CA ARG A 94 8.06 -24.31 -11.63
C ARG A 94 9.26 -23.77 -12.39
N THR A 95 9.81 -22.65 -11.93
CA THR A 95 10.87 -21.92 -12.63
C THR A 95 12.26 -22.13 -12.07
N ASN A 96 12.35 -22.59 -10.83
CA ASN A 96 13.60 -22.67 -10.06
C ASN A 96 14.41 -21.36 -10.10
N ASN A 97 13.72 -20.23 -10.15
CA ASN A 97 14.33 -18.90 -10.27
C ASN A 97 13.82 -18.00 -9.14
N ILE A 98 14.67 -17.83 -8.13
CA ILE A 98 14.33 -17.01 -6.95
C ILE A 98 14.06 -15.55 -7.31
N ASN A 99 14.67 -15.04 -8.38
CA ASN A 99 14.49 -13.65 -8.79
C ASN A 99 13.04 -13.34 -9.18
N LYS A 100 12.28 -14.33 -9.60
CA LYS A 100 10.86 -14.15 -9.95
C LYS A 100 9.95 -13.93 -8.74
N VAL A 101 10.42 -14.28 -7.54
CA VAL A 101 9.64 -14.17 -6.32
C VAL A 101 10.16 -13.15 -5.32
N LEU A 102 11.39 -12.66 -5.49
CA LEU A 102 12.01 -11.71 -4.54
C LEU A 102 11.23 -10.40 -4.42
N GLY A 103 10.79 -9.85 -5.53
CA GLY A 103 10.02 -8.61 -5.54
C GLY A 103 8.74 -8.72 -4.72
N PRO A 104 7.83 -9.67 -5.07
CA PRO A 104 6.61 -9.87 -4.30
C PRO A 104 6.84 -10.29 -2.84
N LEU A 105 7.91 -11.05 -2.57
CA LEU A 105 8.16 -11.59 -1.23
C LEU A 105 8.72 -10.51 -0.27
N TYR A 106 9.68 -9.72 -0.73
CA TYR A 106 10.37 -8.73 0.11
C TYR A 106 10.09 -7.28 -0.29
N GLY A 107 9.39 -7.07 -1.38
CA GLY A 107 9.20 -5.75 -1.96
C GLY A 107 10.41 -5.28 -2.76
N ARG A 108 10.25 -4.19 -3.45
CA ARG A 108 11.37 -3.53 -4.11
C ARG A 108 12.14 -2.70 -3.10
N MET A 109 13.44 -2.92 -3.03
CA MET A 109 14.30 -2.15 -2.13
C MET A 109 14.42 -0.69 -2.57
N GLU A 110 14.40 -0.47 -3.89
CA GLU A 110 14.54 0.84 -4.50
C GLU A 110 13.60 0.94 -5.69
N ILE A 111 12.89 2.04 -5.79
CA ILE A 111 12.04 2.36 -6.92
C ILE A 111 12.47 3.72 -7.47
N ASN A 112 12.84 3.75 -8.74
CA ASN A 112 13.16 4.97 -9.47
C ASN A 112 12.09 5.24 -10.52
N GLU A 113 11.38 6.37 -10.36
CA GLU A 113 10.31 6.79 -11.25
C GLU A 113 10.52 8.26 -11.61
N GLY A 114 11.32 8.51 -12.67
CA GLY A 114 11.68 9.86 -13.03
C GLY A 114 12.41 10.57 -11.88
N LYS A 115 11.79 11.60 -11.29
CA LYS A 115 12.33 12.32 -10.14
C LYS A 115 12.04 11.63 -8.80
N ASN A 116 11.29 10.53 -8.79
CA ASN A 116 10.91 9.82 -7.59
C ASN A 116 11.87 8.65 -7.34
N THR A 117 12.48 8.63 -6.17
CA THR A 117 13.30 7.51 -5.71
C THR A 117 12.80 7.10 -4.34
N LEU A 118 12.37 5.85 -4.20
CA LEU A 118 11.87 5.30 -2.95
C LEU A 118 12.72 4.10 -2.54
N PHE A 119 13.06 4.04 -1.24
CA PHE A 119 13.76 2.91 -0.65
C PHE A 119 12.83 2.19 0.31
N HIS A 120 12.74 0.87 0.17
CA HIS A 120 11.91 0.04 1.03
C HIS A 120 12.77 -0.78 1.97
N LYS A 121 12.25 -1.01 3.17
CA LYS A 121 12.84 -1.96 4.11
C LYS A 121 12.57 -3.39 3.64
N THR A 122 13.49 -4.25 3.95
CA THR A 122 13.35 -5.69 3.77
C THR A 122 13.25 -6.40 5.10
#